data_ecaeea0038f1f0b7be1fe333daef3a12
#
_entry.id   ecaeea0038f1f0b7be1fe333daef3a12
#
_cell.length_a   1.000
_cell.length_b   1.000
_cell.length_c   1.000
_cell.angle_alpha   90.00
_cell.angle_beta   90.00
_cell.angle_gamma   90.00
#
_symmetry.space_group_name_H-M   'P 1'
#
loop_
_entity.id
_entity.type
_entity.pdbx_description
1 polymer ?
#
loop_
_entity_poly.entity_id
_entity_poly.type
_entity_poly.pdbx_seq_one_letter_code
_entity_poly.pdbx_strand_id
1 'polypeptide(L)'
;MDRKKLAAISLIIAIALSTFGFVYSAWTDYVTIDGTVNMGSLTLAFDYYEPPECHEYWLNHTSGQLVSGEYEGKDVGSCDAWYDDLIMDEHTEKQGYKTLIILIENAYPQYYVHTTFVLHNIGTVPIDIAKYEITGEKMDKDGNLIYNLLWYDPDEDYIGSLYEDVNGNGIVDDGDIEVINLEITNSLPYQIDPCNKNKAEIDMDFKQDAEECHTYLIHVTVVGVQWNKVGEVD
;
A
#
# COMPACT_ATOMS: atom_id res chain seq x y z
N MET A 1 -53.56 -37.28 -62.48
CA MET A 1 -52.61 -37.99 -61.61
C MET A 1 -53.43 -38.71 -60.54
N ASP A 2 -53.19 -39.98 -60.36
CA ASP A 2 -54.02 -40.83 -59.48
C ASP A 2 -53.77 -40.40 -57.99
N ARG A 3 -54.87 -40.19 -57.24
CA ARG A 3 -54.78 -39.70 -55.85
C ARG A 3 -53.89 -40.57 -55.00
N LYS A 4 -53.81 -41.88 -55.29
CA LYS A 4 -52.91 -42.81 -54.58
C LYS A 4 -51.42 -42.53 -54.87
N LYS A 5 -51.12 -42.14 -56.13
CA LYS A 5 -49.72 -41.74 -56.50
C LYS A 5 -49.29 -40.43 -55.85
N LEU A 6 -50.23 -39.49 -55.73
CA LEU A 6 -49.94 -38.21 -55.02
C LEU A 6 -49.68 -38.43 -53.54
N ALA A 7 -50.47 -39.27 -52.87
CA ALA A 7 -50.26 -39.59 -51.45
C ALA A 7 -48.95 -40.31 -51.20
N ALA A 8 -48.56 -41.23 -52.12
CA ALA A 8 -47.26 -41.90 -51.97
C ALA A 8 -46.08 -40.95 -52.15
N ILE A 9 -46.13 -40.01 -53.08
CA ILE A 9 -45.07 -38.99 -53.27
C ILE A 9 -44.98 -38.05 -52.05
N SER A 10 -46.11 -37.61 -51.51
CA SER A 10 -46.14 -36.74 -50.32
C SER A 10 -45.57 -37.47 -49.12
N LEU A 11 -45.83 -38.76 -48.97
CA LEU A 11 -45.25 -39.52 -47.85
C LEU A 11 -43.75 -39.69 -47.99
N ILE A 12 -43.20 -39.91 -49.16
CA ILE A 12 -41.77 -40.02 -49.44
C ILE A 12 -41.09 -38.69 -49.17
N ILE A 13 -41.70 -37.58 -49.59
CA ILE A 13 -41.15 -36.25 -49.31
C ILE A 13 -41.15 -35.95 -47.81
N ALA A 14 -42.19 -36.29 -47.06
CA ALA A 14 -42.27 -36.10 -45.63
C ALA A 14 -41.20 -36.91 -44.86
N ILE A 15 -40.98 -38.16 -45.28
CA ILE A 15 -39.92 -39.00 -44.68
C ILE A 15 -38.54 -38.43 -45.04
N ALA A 16 -38.31 -37.99 -46.27
CA ALA A 16 -37.04 -37.39 -46.66
C ALA A 16 -36.73 -36.07 -45.83
N LEU A 17 -37.74 -35.22 -45.69
CA LEU A 17 -37.61 -34.00 -44.93
C LEU A 17 -37.35 -34.26 -43.40
N SER A 18 -37.99 -35.28 -42.83
CA SER A 18 -37.79 -35.68 -41.45
C SER A 18 -36.38 -36.23 -41.21
N THR A 19 -35.83 -37.00 -42.15
CA THR A 19 -34.43 -37.50 -42.02
C THR A 19 -33.40 -36.39 -42.16
N PHE A 20 -33.65 -35.41 -43.06
CA PHE A 20 -32.78 -34.21 -43.12
C PHE A 20 -32.83 -33.39 -41.84
N GLY A 21 -34.01 -33.23 -41.23
CA GLY A 21 -34.15 -32.52 -39.94
C GLY A 21 -33.38 -33.19 -38.80
N PHE A 22 -33.38 -34.53 -38.74
CA PHE A 22 -32.61 -35.27 -37.75
C PHE A 22 -31.09 -35.15 -37.94
N VAL A 23 -30.61 -35.16 -39.17
CA VAL A 23 -29.18 -35.01 -39.47
C VAL A 23 -28.69 -33.57 -39.11
N TYR A 24 -29.50 -32.55 -39.36
CA TYR A 24 -29.15 -31.17 -39.00
C TYR A 24 -29.22 -30.90 -37.47
N SER A 25 -30.10 -31.59 -36.73
CA SER A 25 -30.22 -31.41 -35.29
C SER A 25 -29.12 -32.14 -34.48
N ALA A 26 -28.41 -33.08 -35.12
CA ALA A 26 -27.35 -33.87 -34.45
C ALA A 26 -25.94 -33.23 -34.57
N TRP A 27 -25.81 -32.11 -35.28
CA TRP A 27 -24.53 -31.37 -35.36
C TRP A 27 -24.47 -30.31 -34.27
N THR A 28 -24.36 -30.75 -33.01
CA THR A 28 -23.92 -29.92 -31.92
C THR A 28 -22.41 -30.15 -31.76
N ASP A 29 -21.64 -29.24 -32.33
CA ASP A 29 -20.20 -29.22 -32.12
C ASP A 29 -19.95 -28.48 -30.81
N TYR A 30 -19.51 -29.18 -29.79
CA TYR A 30 -19.08 -28.57 -28.53
C TYR A 30 -17.59 -28.24 -28.67
N VAL A 31 -17.29 -26.96 -28.86
CA VAL A 31 -15.93 -26.47 -28.73
C VAL A 31 -15.67 -26.23 -27.22
N THR A 32 -14.98 -27.15 -26.60
CA THR A 32 -14.48 -26.93 -25.23
C THR A 32 -13.19 -26.16 -25.35
N ILE A 33 -13.19 -24.91 -24.89
CA ILE A 33 -11.97 -24.12 -24.74
C ILE A 33 -11.50 -24.35 -23.32
N ASP A 34 -10.51 -25.21 -23.11
CA ASP A 34 -9.79 -25.33 -21.87
C ASP A 34 -8.71 -24.24 -21.85
N GLY A 35 -9.03 -23.15 -21.17
CA GLY A 35 -8.09 -22.06 -20.92
C GLY A 35 -7.71 -22.02 -19.46
N THR A 36 -6.44 -22.18 -19.14
CA THR A 36 -5.89 -21.78 -17.84
C THR A 36 -5.64 -20.31 -17.86
N VAL A 37 -6.37 -19.54 -17.04
CA VAL A 37 -6.10 -18.14 -16.82
C VAL A 37 -5.12 -18.06 -15.65
N ASN A 38 -3.86 -17.78 -15.92
CA ASN A 38 -2.93 -17.39 -14.87
C ASN A 38 -3.21 -15.93 -14.51
N MET A 39 -3.81 -15.72 -13.35
CA MET A 39 -3.95 -14.37 -12.79
C MET A 39 -2.60 -13.96 -12.24
N GLY A 40 -2.19 -12.71 -12.55
CA GLY A 40 -0.98 -12.14 -11.99
C GLY A 40 -1.13 -11.87 -10.49
N SER A 41 -0.03 -11.80 -9.78
CA SER A 41 0.04 -11.41 -8.37
C SER A 41 0.19 -9.90 -8.24
N LEU A 42 -0.49 -9.34 -7.23
CA LEU A 42 -0.39 -7.94 -6.84
C LEU A 42 0.31 -7.89 -5.48
N THR A 43 1.61 -7.63 -5.47
CA THR A 43 2.39 -7.60 -4.23
C THR A 43 3.35 -6.42 -4.24
N LEU A 44 2.99 -5.37 -3.49
CA LEU A 44 3.83 -4.23 -3.19
C LEU A 44 4.50 -4.47 -1.84
N ALA A 45 5.80 -4.20 -1.76
CA ALA A 45 6.61 -4.43 -0.56
C ALA A 45 7.67 -3.34 -0.41
N PHE A 46 8.20 -3.18 0.79
CA PHE A 46 9.48 -2.51 1.00
C PHE A 46 10.61 -3.40 0.50
N ASP A 47 11.63 -2.79 -0.08
CA ASP A 47 12.67 -3.54 -0.77
C ASP A 47 13.54 -4.39 0.18
N TYR A 48 13.80 -5.62 -0.21
CA TYR A 48 14.59 -6.56 0.61
C TYR A 48 16.07 -6.21 0.70
N TYR A 49 16.63 -5.54 -0.31
CA TYR A 49 18.07 -5.32 -0.43
C TYR A 49 18.50 -3.89 -0.10
N GLU A 50 17.58 -2.94 -0.10
CA GLU A 50 17.84 -1.53 0.17
C GLU A 50 17.18 -1.16 1.50
N PRO A 51 17.93 -1.13 2.62
CA PRO A 51 17.39 -0.76 3.93
C PRO A 51 16.94 0.70 3.92
N PRO A 52 16.02 1.08 4.81
CA PRO A 52 15.67 2.47 4.99
C PRO A 52 16.83 3.22 5.64
N GLU A 53 16.88 4.52 5.41
CA GLU A 53 17.86 5.42 6.03
C GLU A 53 17.11 6.50 6.80
N CYS A 54 17.47 6.72 8.06
CA CYS A 54 16.90 7.75 8.93
C CYS A 54 17.96 8.81 9.24
N HIS A 55 17.59 10.07 9.04
CA HIS A 55 18.49 11.21 9.26
C HIS A 55 17.82 12.26 10.12
N GLU A 56 18.59 12.84 11.01
CA GLU A 56 18.18 13.87 11.94
C GLU A 56 18.58 15.25 11.47
N TYR A 57 17.72 16.22 11.75
CA TYR A 57 17.97 17.64 11.47
C TYR A 57 17.44 18.48 12.62
N TRP A 58 18.02 19.65 12.80
CA TRP A 58 17.52 20.66 13.70
C TRP A 58 17.39 22.02 13.01
N LEU A 59 16.44 22.83 13.47
CA LEU A 59 16.21 24.16 12.93
C LEU A 59 17.20 25.15 13.52
N ASN A 60 18.06 25.72 12.67
CA ASN A 60 18.93 26.83 13.08
C ASN A 60 18.10 28.13 13.09
N HIS A 61 17.73 28.59 14.28
CA HIS A 61 16.91 29.79 14.48
C HIS A 61 17.54 31.08 13.94
N THR A 62 18.86 31.12 13.74
CA THR A 62 19.56 32.29 13.18
C THR A 62 19.45 32.36 11.65
N SER A 63 19.59 31.24 10.98
CA SER A 63 19.53 31.14 9.52
C SER A 63 18.15 30.73 8.99
N GLY A 64 17.28 30.15 9.81
CA GLY A 64 16.02 29.54 9.41
C GLY A 64 16.18 28.30 8.56
N GLN A 65 17.34 27.64 8.60
CA GLN A 65 17.64 26.45 7.78
C GLN A 65 17.74 25.21 8.66
N LEU A 66 17.32 24.07 8.10
CA LEU A 66 17.58 22.76 8.68
C LEU A 66 19.06 22.40 8.54
N VAL A 67 19.65 21.95 9.61
CA VAL A 67 21.06 21.56 9.69
C VAL A 67 21.12 20.08 10.10
N SER A 68 21.81 19.28 9.32
CA SER A 68 21.99 17.85 9.57
C SER A 68 22.87 17.61 10.82
N GLY A 69 22.46 16.62 11.61
CA GLY A 69 23.20 16.13 12.77
C GLY A 69 22.82 16.80 14.08
N GLU A 70 23.68 16.67 15.08
CA GLU A 70 23.44 17.07 16.47
C GLU A 70 23.28 18.59 16.66
N TYR A 71 22.30 18.99 17.46
CA TYR A 71 22.11 20.38 17.86
C TYR A 71 23.30 20.87 18.73
N GLU A 72 24.08 21.83 18.21
CA GLU A 72 25.21 22.45 18.90
C GLU A 72 26.20 21.45 19.55
N GLY A 73 26.36 20.25 18.95
CA GLY A 73 27.23 19.19 19.47
C GLY A 73 26.66 18.46 20.69
N LYS A 74 25.34 18.51 20.88
CA LYS A 74 24.62 17.72 21.86
C LYS A 74 23.78 16.70 21.15
N ASP A 75 24.12 15.43 21.30
CA ASP A 75 23.28 14.31 20.90
C ASP A 75 22.09 14.23 21.89
N VAL A 76 20.96 14.78 21.50
CA VAL A 76 19.77 14.85 22.36
C VAL A 76 18.73 13.84 21.93
N GLY A 77 18.60 13.57 20.63
CA GLY A 77 17.69 12.60 20.06
C GLY A 77 18.41 11.55 19.23
N SER A 78 17.72 10.50 18.86
CA SER A 78 18.19 9.52 17.89
C SER A 78 17.06 9.02 17.01
N CYS A 79 17.40 8.65 15.78
CA CYS A 79 16.44 8.07 14.85
C CYS A 79 17.04 6.81 14.22
N ASP A 80 16.26 5.75 14.17
CA ASP A 80 16.59 4.51 13.49
C ASP A 80 15.40 4.03 12.67
N ALA A 81 15.65 3.29 11.59
CA ALA A 81 14.58 2.75 10.75
C ALA A 81 14.95 1.36 10.22
N TRP A 82 13.97 0.47 10.18
CA TRP A 82 14.14 -0.88 9.63
C TRP A 82 12.84 -1.40 9.05
N TYR A 83 12.92 -2.46 8.27
CA TYR A 83 11.75 -3.16 7.76
C TYR A 83 11.43 -4.38 8.61
N ASP A 84 10.13 -4.69 8.71
CA ASP A 84 9.61 -5.85 9.42
C ASP A 84 8.53 -6.56 8.59
N ASP A 85 8.07 -7.73 9.08
CA ASP A 85 7.09 -8.59 8.40
C ASP A 85 7.56 -9.02 7.00
N LEU A 86 8.56 -9.92 6.96
CA LEU A 86 9.06 -10.49 5.72
C LEU A 86 7.94 -11.22 4.94
N ILE A 87 7.73 -10.82 3.70
CA ILE A 87 6.78 -11.44 2.78
C ILE A 87 7.48 -11.96 1.52
N MET A 88 6.85 -12.92 0.86
CA MET A 88 7.31 -13.48 -0.41
C MET A 88 6.12 -13.60 -1.37
N ASP A 89 6.30 -13.15 -2.59
CA ASP A 89 5.32 -13.34 -3.65
C ASP A 89 5.40 -14.79 -4.18
N GLU A 90 4.27 -15.49 -4.20
CA GLU A 90 4.19 -16.90 -4.58
C GLU A 90 4.49 -17.17 -6.06
N HIS A 91 4.32 -16.18 -6.94
CA HIS A 91 4.53 -16.35 -8.39
C HIS A 91 5.94 -16.01 -8.82
N THR A 92 6.53 -15.01 -8.18
CA THR A 92 7.88 -14.53 -8.55
C THR A 92 8.97 -15.07 -7.63
N GLU A 93 8.60 -15.65 -6.47
CA GLU A 93 9.50 -16.07 -5.39
C GLU A 93 10.38 -14.93 -4.84
N LYS A 94 10.02 -13.67 -5.14
CA LYS A 94 10.73 -12.49 -4.64
C LYS A 94 10.29 -12.17 -3.22
N GLN A 95 11.24 -11.63 -2.46
CA GLN A 95 11.06 -11.24 -1.08
C GLN A 95 10.99 -9.72 -0.93
N GLY A 96 10.29 -9.28 0.09
CA GLY A 96 10.20 -7.90 0.54
C GLY A 96 9.63 -7.86 1.95
N TYR A 97 9.41 -6.66 2.47
CA TYR A 97 8.84 -6.45 3.79
C TYR A 97 7.52 -5.71 3.69
N LYS A 98 6.63 -5.95 4.65
CA LYS A 98 5.31 -5.33 4.68
C LYS A 98 5.28 -4.01 5.42
N THR A 99 6.11 -3.88 6.45
CA THR A 99 6.07 -2.75 7.39
C THR A 99 7.43 -2.06 7.44
N LEU A 100 7.44 -0.74 7.37
CA LEU A 100 8.56 0.12 7.74
C LEU A 100 8.33 0.56 9.19
N ILE A 101 9.33 0.39 10.03
CA ILE A 101 9.35 0.85 11.41
C ILE A 101 10.36 1.98 11.54
N ILE A 102 9.94 3.08 12.17
CA ILE A 102 10.78 4.24 12.47
C ILE A 102 10.74 4.43 13.99
N LEU A 103 11.92 4.36 14.62
CA LEU A 103 12.12 4.57 16.04
C LEU A 103 12.78 5.93 16.26
N ILE A 104 12.16 6.75 17.08
CA ILE A 104 12.67 8.08 17.42
C ILE A 104 12.74 8.17 18.95
N GLU A 105 13.95 8.33 19.47
CA GLU A 105 14.18 8.42 20.91
C GLU A 105 14.57 9.83 21.29
N ASN A 106 14.09 10.30 22.45
CA ASN A 106 14.38 11.61 23.01
C ASN A 106 14.10 12.78 22.06
N ALA A 107 13.09 12.68 21.23
CA ALA A 107 12.65 13.79 20.40
C ALA A 107 12.31 15.01 21.26
N TYR A 108 12.49 16.20 20.71
CA TYR A 108 12.19 17.46 21.35
C TYR A 108 11.45 18.38 20.37
N PRO A 109 10.76 19.41 20.85
CA PRO A 109 10.07 20.36 19.98
C PRO A 109 10.99 20.93 18.90
N GLN A 110 10.51 20.93 17.63
CA GLN A 110 11.29 21.35 16.45
C GLN A 110 12.45 20.39 16.08
N TYR A 111 12.35 19.14 16.49
CA TYR A 111 13.18 18.06 15.99
C TYR A 111 12.64 17.59 14.66
N TYR A 112 13.51 17.43 13.67
CA TYR A 112 13.14 17.01 12.32
C TYR A 112 13.79 15.68 12.00
N VAL A 113 13.00 14.78 11.45
CA VAL A 113 13.47 13.47 11.01
C VAL A 113 13.10 13.28 9.54
N HIS A 114 14.07 12.86 8.76
CA HIS A 114 13.91 12.52 7.36
C HIS A 114 14.26 11.05 7.15
N THR A 115 13.30 10.27 6.71
CA THR A 115 13.48 8.83 6.45
C THR A 115 13.27 8.53 4.98
N THR A 116 14.25 7.89 4.35
CA THR A 116 14.13 7.41 2.97
C THR A 116 13.95 5.90 2.93
N PHE A 117 13.12 5.43 2.00
CA PHE A 117 12.86 4.00 1.82
C PHE A 117 12.54 3.68 0.37
N VAL A 118 12.55 2.39 0.04
CA VAL A 118 12.33 1.92 -1.32
C VAL A 118 11.16 0.95 -1.36
N LEU A 119 10.19 1.26 -2.23
CA LEU A 119 9.08 0.38 -2.56
C LEU A 119 9.45 -0.48 -3.78
N HIS A 120 9.10 -1.75 -3.74
CA HIS A 120 9.37 -2.71 -4.80
C HIS A 120 8.10 -3.46 -5.17
N ASN A 121 7.72 -3.43 -6.43
CA ASN A 121 6.69 -4.31 -6.95
C ASN A 121 7.29 -5.70 -7.17
N ILE A 122 7.12 -6.59 -6.20
CA ILE A 122 7.58 -7.99 -6.27
C ILE A 122 6.59 -8.92 -6.97
N GLY A 123 5.39 -8.39 -7.31
CA GLY A 123 4.36 -9.11 -8.06
C GLY A 123 4.59 -9.13 -9.57
N THR A 124 3.55 -9.52 -10.31
CA THR A 124 3.59 -9.71 -11.76
C THR A 124 2.73 -8.70 -12.54
N VAL A 125 1.97 -7.85 -11.85
CA VAL A 125 1.13 -6.81 -12.47
C VAL A 125 1.56 -5.42 -12.01
N PRO A 126 1.37 -4.36 -12.83
CA PRO A 126 1.63 -2.99 -12.41
C PRO A 126 0.75 -2.59 -11.23
N ILE A 127 1.33 -1.86 -10.29
CA ILE A 127 0.71 -1.43 -9.03
C ILE A 127 0.80 0.09 -8.92
N ASP A 128 -0.30 0.72 -8.53
CA ASP A 128 -0.32 2.09 -8.03
C ASP A 128 -0.40 2.09 -6.50
N ILE A 129 0.18 3.10 -5.88
CA ILE A 129 0.07 3.30 -4.44
C ILE A 129 -1.31 3.89 -4.15
N ALA A 130 -2.14 3.17 -3.40
CA ALA A 130 -3.48 3.63 -3.03
C ALA A 130 -3.46 4.51 -1.79
N LYS A 131 -2.74 4.07 -0.75
CA LYS A 131 -2.59 4.80 0.52
C LYS A 131 -1.42 4.28 1.33
N TYR A 132 -1.02 5.09 2.29
CA TYR A 132 -0.20 4.66 3.43
C TYR A 132 -1.09 4.52 4.66
N GLU A 133 -0.89 3.43 5.39
CA GLU A 133 -1.49 3.22 6.70
C GLU A 133 -0.41 3.46 7.74
N ILE A 134 -0.61 4.48 8.58
CA ILE A 134 0.35 4.91 9.58
C ILE A 134 -0.28 4.73 10.95
N THR A 135 0.45 4.09 11.83
CA THR A 135 0.13 3.97 13.24
C THR A 135 1.38 4.21 14.05
N GLY A 136 1.24 4.49 15.33
CA GLY A 136 2.41 4.66 16.17
C GLY A 136 2.10 4.49 17.64
N GLU A 137 3.15 4.51 18.42
CA GLU A 137 3.13 4.36 19.87
C GLU A 137 4.07 5.39 20.51
N LYS A 138 3.62 6.02 21.57
CA LYS A 138 4.45 6.83 22.46
C LYS A 138 4.76 6.00 23.71
N MET A 139 6.03 5.88 24.03
CA MET A 139 6.52 5.11 25.18
C MET A 139 7.30 6.02 26.13
N ASP A 140 7.28 5.66 27.41
CA ASP A 140 8.15 6.28 28.40
C ASP A 140 9.61 5.78 28.24
N LYS A 141 10.52 6.38 29.01
CA LYS A 141 11.95 6.01 29.05
C LYS A 141 12.22 4.55 29.47
N ASP A 142 11.23 3.87 30.06
CA ASP A 142 11.33 2.49 30.51
C ASP A 142 10.70 1.52 29.47
N GLY A 143 10.23 2.05 28.35
CA GLY A 143 9.62 1.30 27.25
C GLY A 143 8.15 0.92 27.47
N ASN A 144 7.46 1.56 28.43
CA ASN A 144 6.04 1.31 28.63
C ASN A 144 5.21 2.21 27.69
N LEU A 145 4.21 1.62 27.06
CA LEU A 145 3.24 2.36 26.24
C LEU A 145 2.49 3.40 27.09
N ILE A 146 2.48 4.65 26.62
CA ILE A 146 1.71 5.75 27.22
C ILE A 146 0.48 6.01 26.38
N TYR A 147 0.66 6.29 25.07
CA TYR A 147 -0.42 6.56 24.13
C TYR A 147 -0.19 5.83 22.82
N ASN A 148 -1.29 5.44 22.17
CA ASN A 148 -1.28 5.15 20.74
C ASN A 148 -1.25 6.46 19.97
N LEU A 149 -0.60 6.47 18.80
CA LEU A 149 -0.59 7.60 17.88
C LEU A 149 -1.54 7.32 16.73
N LEU A 150 -2.44 8.26 16.48
CA LEU A 150 -3.44 8.20 15.42
C LEU A 150 -3.01 9.10 14.25
N TRP A 151 -2.99 8.54 13.06
CA TRP A 151 -2.76 9.28 11.84
C TRP A 151 -4.02 10.00 11.36
N TYR A 152 -3.89 11.27 11.05
CA TYR A 152 -4.96 12.08 10.48
C TYR A 152 -4.46 12.88 9.28
N ASP A 153 -4.99 12.55 8.10
CA ASP A 153 -4.74 13.18 6.81
C ASP A 153 -6.11 13.49 6.19
N PRO A 154 -6.63 14.72 6.40
CA PRO A 154 -7.99 15.07 6.01
C PRO A 154 -8.14 15.27 4.48
N ASP A 155 -7.06 15.55 3.79
CA ASP A 155 -7.06 15.85 2.35
C ASP A 155 -6.61 14.66 1.49
N GLU A 156 -6.20 13.56 2.14
CA GLU A 156 -5.71 12.32 1.51
C GLU A 156 -4.54 12.57 0.53
N ASP A 157 -3.72 13.58 0.83
CA ASP A 157 -2.58 13.99 0.00
C ASP A 157 -1.22 13.54 0.58
N TYR A 158 -1.25 12.69 1.63
CA TYR A 158 -0.11 12.19 2.38
C TYR A 158 0.62 13.25 3.20
N ILE A 159 -0.07 14.36 3.49
CA ILE A 159 0.37 15.41 4.41
C ILE A 159 -0.61 15.45 5.57
N GLY A 160 -0.17 15.10 6.74
CA GLY A 160 -1.04 15.00 7.90
C GLY A 160 -0.29 15.07 9.22
N SER A 161 -0.93 14.65 10.28
CA SER A 161 -0.37 14.70 11.62
C SER A 161 -0.64 13.43 12.41
N LEU A 162 0.26 13.13 13.34
CA LEU A 162 0.07 12.12 14.38
C LEU A 162 -0.39 12.77 15.67
N TYR A 163 -1.46 12.22 16.23
CA TYR A 163 -2.10 12.67 17.47
C TYR A 163 -1.97 11.61 18.55
N GLU A 164 -1.69 12.01 19.78
CA GLU A 164 -1.78 11.15 20.96
C GLU A 164 -3.25 10.88 21.27
N ASP A 165 -3.67 9.61 21.24
CA ASP A 165 -5.01 9.17 21.62
C ASP A 165 -5.17 9.21 23.14
N VAL A 166 -5.46 10.39 23.67
CA VAL A 166 -5.50 10.65 25.12
C VAL A 166 -6.67 9.93 25.80
N ASN A 167 -7.78 9.79 25.09
CA ASN A 167 -8.98 9.16 25.63
C ASN A 167 -9.11 7.67 25.29
N GLY A 168 -8.25 7.12 24.43
CA GLY A 168 -8.18 5.71 24.04
C GLY A 168 -9.34 5.25 23.17
N ASN A 169 -9.99 6.18 22.43
CA ASN A 169 -11.15 5.86 21.61
C ASN A 169 -10.81 5.45 20.16
N GLY A 170 -9.55 5.62 19.72
CA GLY A 170 -9.07 5.27 18.40
C GLY A 170 -9.50 6.22 17.28
N ILE A 171 -9.99 7.42 17.61
CA ILE A 171 -10.48 8.42 16.65
C ILE A 171 -9.89 9.78 17.05
N VAL A 172 -9.33 10.53 16.09
CA VAL A 172 -8.84 11.88 16.37
C VAL A 172 -9.99 12.83 16.68
N ASP A 173 -9.97 13.42 17.88
CA ASP A 173 -10.99 14.35 18.36
C ASP A 173 -10.37 15.54 19.16
N ASP A 174 -11.25 16.44 19.65
CA ASP A 174 -10.84 17.68 20.34
C ASP A 174 -10.01 17.46 21.63
N GLY A 175 -9.95 16.22 22.14
CA GLY A 175 -9.20 15.85 23.35
C GLY A 175 -7.78 15.36 23.08
N ASP A 176 -7.43 15.13 21.82
CA ASP A 176 -6.16 14.56 21.42
C ASP A 176 -5.11 15.64 21.14
N ILE A 177 -3.86 15.27 21.29
CA ILE A 177 -2.72 16.20 21.21
C ILE A 177 -1.94 15.92 19.92
N GLU A 178 -1.85 16.91 19.04
CA GLU A 178 -1.01 16.86 17.85
C GLU A 178 0.47 16.92 18.24
N VAL A 179 1.24 15.88 17.88
CA VAL A 179 2.66 15.77 18.29
C VAL A 179 3.65 15.76 17.15
N ILE A 180 3.26 15.26 15.97
CA ILE A 180 4.16 15.15 14.82
C ILE A 180 3.41 15.53 13.55
N ASN A 181 3.94 16.50 12.77
CA ASN A 181 3.55 16.64 11.37
C ASN A 181 4.34 15.64 10.54
N LEU A 182 3.69 15.04 9.57
CA LEU A 182 4.28 14.04 8.71
C LEU A 182 3.88 14.30 7.26
N GLU A 183 4.87 14.28 6.37
CA GLU A 183 4.68 14.39 4.92
C GLU A 183 5.37 13.20 4.25
N ILE A 184 4.64 12.51 3.34
CA ILE A 184 5.19 11.44 2.53
C ILE A 184 5.32 11.91 1.09
N THR A 185 6.54 11.90 0.59
CA THR A 185 6.85 12.25 -0.79
C THR A 185 7.30 11.01 -1.56
N ASN A 186 6.62 10.73 -2.67
CA ASN A 186 6.99 9.64 -3.58
C ASN A 186 7.72 10.19 -4.80
N SER A 187 8.78 9.52 -5.21
CA SER A 187 9.37 9.78 -6.52
C SER A 187 8.41 9.29 -7.62
N LEU A 188 8.06 10.18 -8.56
CA LEU A 188 7.21 9.80 -9.70
C LEU A 188 7.90 8.82 -10.64
N PRO A 189 7.15 7.90 -11.28
CA PRO A 189 5.70 7.78 -11.34
C PRO A 189 5.10 7.03 -10.15
N TYR A 190 3.83 7.27 -9.84
CA TYR A 190 3.10 6.52 -8.79
C TYR A 190 2.89 5.04 -9.16
N GLN A 191 2.79 4.75 -10.45
CA GLN A 191 2.73 3.37 -10.95
C GLN A 191 4.10 2.72 -10.90
N ILE A 192 4.17 1.56 -10.25
CA ILE A 192 5.37 0.73 -10.18
C ILE A 192 5.15 -0.54 -11.01
N ASP A 193 5.87 -0.64 -12.13
CA ASP A 193 5.80 -1.83 -12.98
C ASP A 193 6.42 -3.06 -12.29
N PRO A 194 6.06 -4.29 -12.71
CA PRO A 194 6.64 -5.51 -12.16
C PRO A 194 8.18 -5.48 -12.15
N CYS A 195 8.76 -5.87 -11.02
CA CYS A 195 10.21 -5.87 -10.78
C CYS A 195 10.88 -4.48 -10.71
N ASN A 196 10.10 -3.40 -10.77
CA ASN A 196 10.61 -2.05 -10.62
C ASN A 196 10.47 -1.56 -9.17
N LYS A 197 11.30 -0.57 -8.85
CA LYS A 197 11.37 0.08 -7.55
C LYS A 197 11.01 1.54 -7.66
N ASN A 198 10.49 2.09 -6.58
CA ASN A 198 10.25 3.52 -6.42
C ASN A 198 10.78 3.98 -5.07
N LYS A 199 11.50 5.11 -5.04
CA LYS A 199 12.00 5.72 -3.81
C LYS A 199 10.93 6.62 -3.23
N ALA A 200 10.75 6.56 -1.92
CA ALA A 200 9.88 7.44 -1.18
C ALA A 200 10.60 7.98 0.07
N GLU A 201 10.09 9.07 0.59
CA GLU A 201 10.66 9.82 1.70
C GLU A 201 9.55 10.21 2.67
N ILE A 202 9.85 10.17 3.97
CA ILE A 202 8.99 10.65 5.04
C ILE A 202 9.72 11.74 5.78
N ASP A 203 9.12 12.92 5.81
CA ASP A 203 9.56 14.06 6.60
C ASP A 203 8.68 14.19 7.83
N MET A 204 9.27 14.30 9.00
CA MET A 204 8.57 14.45 10.28
C MET A 204 9.06 15.67 11.02
N ASP A 205 8.12 16.50 11.49
CA ASP A 205 8.36 17.70 12.30
C ASP A 205 7.65 17.58 13.64
N PHE A 206 8.42 17.52 14.71
CA PHE A 206 7.91 17.41 16.07
C PHE A 206 7.38 18.75 16.57
N LYS A 207 6.11 18.76 16.98
CA LYS A 207 5.41 19.94 17.48
C LYS A 207 5.90 20.39 18.85
N GLN A 208 5.49 21.60 19.22
CA GLN A 208 5.82 22.17 20.53
C GLN A 208 5.25 21.36 21.70
N ASP A 209 4.15 20.61 21.45
CA ASP A 209 3.48 19.80 22.45
C ASP A 209 4.06 18.37 22.57
N ALA A 210 5.04 18.02 21.71
CA ALA A 210 5.80 16.79 21.86
C ALA A 210 6.64 16.82 23.15
N GLU A 211 6.45 15.85 24.01
CA GLU A 211 7.16 15.77 25.28
C GLU A 211 8.58 15.22 25.09
N GLU A 212 9.54 15.86 25.75
CA GLU A 212 10.94 15.41 25.80
C GLU A 212 11.09 14.08 26.57
N CYS A 213 12.18 13.36 26.30
CA CYS A 213 12.53 12.09 26.96
C CYS A 213 11.51 10.94 26.75
N HIS A 214 10.77 10.98 25.64
CA HIS A 214 9.89 9.90 25.22
C HIS A 214 10.40 9.25 23.95
N THR A 215 9.94 8.01 23.73
CA THR A 215 10.23 7.24 22.52
C THR A 215 8.97 7.17 21.68
N TYR A 216 9.12 7.44 20.39
CA TYR A 216 8.05 7.33 19.39
C TYR A 216 8.39 6.20 18.43
N LEU A 217 7.50 5.22 18.34
CA LEU A 217 7.61 4.09 17.41
C LEU A 217 6.53 4.24 16.36
N ILE A 218 6.92 4.40 15.11
CA ILE A 218 5.98 4.64 14.00
C ILE A 218 6.03 3.47 13.04
N HIS A 219 4.87 2.94 12.70
CA HIS A 219 4.69 1.85 11.75
C HIS A 219 4.03 2.39 10.49
N VAL A 220 4.64 2.14 9.35
CA VAL A 220 4.13 2.54 8.04
C VAL A 220 3.93 1.31 7.19
N THR A 221 2.70 1.12 6.70
CA THR A 221 2.35 0.07 5.75
C THR A 221 1.86 0.73 4.46
N VAL A 222 2.26 0.20 3.31
CA VAL A 222 1.82 0.70 2.00
C VAL A 222 0.77 -0.22 1.41
N VAL A 223 -0.32 0.36 0.91
CA VAL A 223 -1.38 -0.36 0.22
C VAL A 223 -1.28 -0.09 -1.27
N GLY A 224 -1.05 -1.15 -2.03
CA GLY A 224 -1.03 -1.09 -3.49
C GLY A 224 -2.34 -1.57 -4.11
N VAL A 225 -2.73 -0.96 -5.21
CA VAL A 225 -3.89 -1.37 -6.02
C VAL A 225 -3.48 -1.61 -7.45
N GLN A 226 -4.27 -2.40 -8.17
CA GLN A 226 -4.05 -2.57 -9.60
C GLN A 226 -4.23 -1.23 -10.32
N TRP A 227 -3.29 -0.84 -11.15
CA TRP A 227 -3.20 0.47 -11.81
C TRP A 227 -4.50 0.97 -12.47
N ASN A 228 -5.39 0.06 -12.94
CA ASN A 228 -6.65 0.41 -13.58
C ASN A 228 -7.83 0.54 -12.60
N LYS A 229 -7.58 0.50 -11.28
CA LYS A 229 -8.58 0.60 -10.22
C LYS A 229 -8.33 1.77 -9.25
N VAL A 230 -7.45 2.67 -9.60
CA VAL A 230 -7.21 3.90 -8.83
C VAL A 230 -8.49 4.72 -8.78
N GLY A 231 -8.96 5.03 -7.58
CA GLY A 231 -10.23 5.74 -7.33
C GLY A 231 -11.45 4.86 -7.04
N GLU A 232 -11.28 3.52 -6.97
CA GLU A 232 -12.34 2.58 -6.54
C GLU A 232 -12.12 2.03 -5.11
N VAL A 233 -11.14 2.54 -4.39
CA VAL A 233 -10.83 2.09 -3.02
C VAL A 233 -11.56 3.02 -2.05
N ASP A 234 -12.71 2.56 -1.54
CA ASP A 234 -13.49 3.16 -0.43
C ASP A 234 -12.92 2.75 0.93
#